data_2d7edb7ae3bdff6700ddda09067926ee
#
_entry.id   2d7edb7ae3bdff6700ddda09067926ee
#
_cell.length_a   1.000
_cell.length_b   1.000
_cell.length_c   1.000
_cell.angle_alpha   90.00
_cell.angle_beta   90.00
_cell.angle_gamma   90.00
#
_symmetry.space_group_name_H-M   'P 1'
#
loop_
_entity.id
_entity.type
_entity.pdbx_description
1 polymer ?
#
loop_
_entity_poly.entity_id
_entity_poly.type
_entity_poly.pdbx_seq_one_letter_code
_entity_poly.pdbx_strand_id
1 'polypeptide(L)'
;MNELELRTLVPSVLGILVRRGADFAAAEDAVQDALVEAIRVWPADPPRDPKGWLIAVAWRRFLDAVRTDGARRRREQLVYAERGRPSDRGAEPAPVPAVDDTLQVYFLCAHPSLTPSSAVALTLRAVGGLTTRQIARAYLVPEATMAQRISRAKRTVAGVRFDRPGDVATVLRVLYLVFNEGYSGDVDLAAEAIRLT
;
A
#
# COMPACT_ATOMS: atom_id res chain seq x y z
N MET A 1 15.79 -9.11 -11.89
CA MET A 1 15.22 -8.82 -10.56
C MET A 1 14.13 -9.83 -10.29
N ASN A 2 14.16 -10.50 -9.16
CA ASN A 2 13.16 -11.50 -8.77
C ASN A 2 11.97 -10.83 -8.03
N GLU A 3 10.88 -11.57 -7.84
CA GLU A 3 9.67 -11.06 -7.15
C GLU A 3 9.96 -10.56 -5.72
N LEU A 4 10.90 -11.20 -5.02
CA LEU A 4 11.27 -10.84 -3.67
C LEU A 4 11.99 -9.48 -3.63
N GLU A 5 12.92 -9.24 -4.55
CA GLU A 5 13.61 -7.95 -4.69
C GLU A 5 12.63 -6.83 -5.02
N LEU A 6 11.64 -7.11 -5.87
CA LEU A 6 10.58 -6.17 -6.20
C LEU A 6 9.76 -5.76 -4.95
N ARG A 7 9.41 -6.73 -4.12
CA ARG A 7 8.65 -6.49 -2.88
C ARG A 7 9.40 -5.62 -1.87
N THR A 8 10.73 -5.67 -1.81
CA THR A 8 11.51 -4.82 -0.90
C THR A 8 11.35 -3.33 -1.17
N LEU A 9 10.96 -2.95 -2.39
CA LEU A 9 10.74 -1.56 -2.78
C LEU A 9 9.36 -1.01 -2.34
N VAL A 10 8.40 -1.90 -2.05
CA VAL A 10 6.99 -1.51 -1.78
C VAL A 10 6.85 -0.47 -0.67
N PRO A 11 7.40 -0.66 0.55
CA PRO A 11 7.20 0.29 1.63
C PRO A 11 7.75 1.67 1.30
N SER A 12 8.93 1.70 0.67
CA SER A 12 9.58 2.96 0.28
C SER A 12 8.80 3.71 -0.80
N VAL A 13 8.28 3.00 -1.80
CA VAL A 13 7.44 3.60 -2.86
C VAL A 13 6.12 4.12 -2.26
N LEU A 14 5.46 3.32 -1.42
CA LEU A 14 4.23 3.69 -0.75
C LEU A 14 4.41 4.94 0.14
N GLY A 15 5.47 4.96 0.95
CA GLY A 15 5.81 6.10 1.79
C GLY A 15 5.97 7.39 0.99
N ILE A 16 6.64 7.34 -0.17
CA ILE A 16 6.81 8.50 -1.05
C ILE A 16 5.47 8.99 -1.60
N LEU A 17 4.56 8.10 -2.02
CA LEU A 17 3.24 8.49 -2.51
C LEU A 17 2.43 9.19 -1.42
N VAL A 18 2.41 8.64 -0.21
CA VAL A 18 1.67 9.21 0.93
C VAL A 18 2.26 10.57 1.32
N ARG A 19 3.58 10.72 1.34
CA ARG A 19 4.25 12.00 1.60
C ARG A 19 3.90 13.06 0.54
N ARG A 20 3.68 12.66 -0.71
CA ARG A 20 3.22 13.52 -1.79
C ARG A 20 1.74 13.93 -1.66
N GLY A 21 1.04 13.45 -0.63
CA GLY A 21 -0.34 13.79 -0.33
C GLY A 21 -1.36 12.79 -0.87
N ALA A 22 -0.92 11.60 -1.33
CA ALA A 22 -1.85 10.54 -1.66
C ALA A 22 -2.47 9.97 -0.36
N ASP A 23 -3.79 9.71 -0.39
CA ASP A 23 -4.43 8.91 0.65
C ASP A 23 -3.80 7.52 0.71
N PHE A 24 -3.56 7.01 1.91
CA PHE A 24 -2.86 5.72 2.11
C PHE A 24 -3.52 4.55 1.36
N ALA A 25 -4.86 4.48 1.38
CA ALA A 25 -5.57 3.39 0.73
C ALA A 25 -5.41 3.45 -0.80
N ALA A 26 -5.58 4.63 -1.38
CA ALA A 26 -5.41 4.86 -2.82
C ALA A 26 -3.95 4.71 -3.25
N ALA A 27 -2.99 5.14 -2.42
CA ALA A 27 -1.57 4.96 -2.67
C ALA A 27 -1.18 3.47 -2.70
N GLU A 28 -1.67 2.68 -1.74
CA GLU A 28 -1.41 1.24 -1.70
C GLU A 28 -1.98 0.52 -2.92
N ASP A 29 -3.22 0.83 -3.31
CA ASP A 29 -3.83 0.26 -4.52
C ASP A 29 -3.00 0.61 -5.78
N ALA A 30 -2.57 1.87 -5.91
CA ALA A 30 -1.73 2.30 -7.03
C ALA A 30 -0.35 1.62 -7.06
N VAL A 31 0.26 1.38 -5.90
CA VAL A 31 1.52 0.63 -5.79
C VAL A 31 1.33 -0.82 -6.22
N GLN A 32 0.25 -1.46 -5.82
CA GLN A 32 -0.04 -2.84 -6.25
C GLN A 32 -0.26 -2.93 -7.76
N ASP A 33 -0.96 -1.98 -8.35
CA ASP A 33 -1.12 -1.92 -9.81
C ASP A 33 0.22 -1.75 -10.52
N ALA A 34 1.12 -0.92 -9.98
CA ALA A 34 2.47 -0.73 -10.50
C ALA A 34 3.31 -2.01 -10.41
N LEU A 35 3.17 -2.78 -9.31
CA LEU A 35 3.84 -4.08 -9.17
C LEU A 35 3.36 -5.09 -10.21
N VAL A 36 2.06 -5.17 -10.44
CA VAL A 36 1.49 -6.05 -11.49
C VAL A 36 2.03 -5.66 -12.87
N GLU A 37 2.14 -4.36 -13.15
CA GLU A 37 2.70 -3.87 -14.42
C GLU A 37 4.20 -4.18 -14.51
N ALA A 38 4.97 -4.03 -13.42
CA ALA A 38 6.39 -4.37 -13.38
C ALA A 38 6.64 -5.85 -13.69
N ILE A 39 5.88 -6.75 -13.07
CA ILE A 39 5.99 -8.21 -13.31
C ILE A 39 5.74 -8.53 -14.79
N ARG A 40 4.86 -7.79 -15.45
CA ARG A 40 4.53 -8.00 -16.86
C ARG A 40 5.59 -7.45 -17.82
N VAL A 41 6.16 -6.27 -17.52
CA VAL A 41 7.00 -5.51 -18.46
C VAL A 41 8.49 -5.80 -18.27
N TRP A 42 8.98 -5.89 -17.02
CA TRP A 42 10.40 -5.97 -16.74
C TRP A 42 11.13 -7.23 -17.22
N PRO A 43 10.50 -8.40 -17.41
CA PRO A 43 11.18 -9.54 -18.03
C PRO A 43 11.72 -9.23 -19.43
N ALA A 44 11.03 -8.36 -20.18
CA ALA A 44 11.42 -7.97 -21.53
C ALA A 44 12.24 -6.66 -21.56
N ASP A 45 11.91 -5.72 -20.69
CA ASP A 45 12.51 -4.37 -20.66
C ASP A 45 12.72 -3.90 -19.20
N PRO A 46 13.79 -4.34 -18.54
CA PRO A 46 14.09 -3.98 -17.16
C PRO A 46 14.54 -2.52 -17.06
N PRO A 47 13.94 -1.71 -16.16
CA PRO A 47 14.32 -0.31 -16.00
C PRO A 47 15.70 -0.18 -15.34
N ARG A 48 16.44 0.90 -15.67
CA ARG A 48 17.72 1.23 -15.01
C ARG A 48 17.55 1.62 -13.55
N ASP A 49 16.41 2.26 -13.23
CA ASP A 49 16.01 2.63 -11.86
C ASP A 49 14.63 2.02 -11.55
N PRO A 50 14.59 0.81 -10.97
CA PRO A 50 13.36 0.12 -10.61
C PRO A 50 12.47 0.90 -9.64
N LYS A 51 13.08 1.55 -8.65
CA LYS A 51 12.34 2.35 -7.65
C LYS A 51 11.71 3.58 -8.28
N GLY A 52 12.47 4.34 -9.05
CA GLY A 52 11.97 5.51 -9.76
C GLY A 52 10.85 5.16 -10.74
N TRP A 53 10.99 4.04 -11.45
CA TRP A 53 9.95 3.54 -12.35
C TRP A 53 8.65 3.21 -11.59
N LEU A 54 8.73 2.48 -10.47
CA LEU A 54 7.57 2.16 -9.64
C LEU A 54 6.88 3.42 -9.10
N ILE A 55 7.66 4.41 -8.63
CA ILE A 55 7.11 5.69 -8.16
C ILE A 55 6.35 6.40 -9.28
N ALA A 56 6.93 6.47 -10.47
CA ALA A 56 6.31 7.15 -11.62
C ALA A 56 5.00 6.46 -12.06
N VAL A 57 5.01 5.14 -12.17
CA VAL A 57 3.84 4.36 -12.57
C VAL A 57 2.76 4.42 -11.50
N ALA A 58 3.10 4.20 -10.23
CA ALA A 58 2.14 4.24 -9.13
C ALA A 58 1.53 5.66 -8.98
N TRP A 59 2.33 6.70 -9.10
CA TRP A 59 1.83 8.07 -9.06
C TRP A 59 0.83 8.37 -10.19
N ARG A 60 1.14 7.94 -11.40
CA ARG A 60 0.21 8.05 -12.55
C ARG A 60 -1.10 7.31 -12.29
N ARG A 61 -1.03 6.05 -11.80
CA ARG A 61 -2.22 5.26 -11.44
C ARG A 61 -3.07 5.95 -10.39
N PHE A 62 -2.43 6.50 -9.34
CA PHE A 62 -3.11 7.28 -8.32
C PHE A 62 -3.84 8.50 -8.90
N LEU A 63 -3.18 9.30 -9.74
CA LEU A 63 -3.80 10.46 -10.37
C LEU A 63 -4.99 10.08 -11.27
N ASP A 64 -4.88 8.99 -12.03
CA ASP A 64 -5.95 8.48 -12.88
C ASP A 64 -7.16 8.03 -12.06
N ALA A 65 -6.93 7.35 -10.93
CA ALA A 65 -7.98 6.96 -9.99
C ALA A 65 -8.70 8.19 -9.41
N VAL A 66 -7.95 9.20 -8.94
CA VAL A 66 -8.51 10.45 -8.42
C VAL A 66 -9.35 11.19 -9.48
N ARG A 67 -8.87 11.26 -10.72
CA ARG A 67 -9.62 11.86 -11.84
C ARG A 67 -10.92 11.11 -12.12
N THR A 68 -10.87 9.78 -12.13
CA THR A 68 -12.03 8.92 -12.37
C THR A 68 -13.08 9.07 -11.27
N ASP A 69 -12.67 9.05 -10.01
CA ASP A 69 -13.55 9.26 -8.86
C ASP A 69 -14.14 10.67 -8.84
N GLY A 70 -13.35 11.68 -9.17
CA GLY A 70 -13.82 13.05 -9.33
C GLY A 70 -14.88 13.19 -10.43
N ALA A 71 -14.67 12.55 -11.57
CA ALA A 71 -15.64 12.53 -12.68
C ALA A 71 -16.91 11.75 -12.31
N ARG A 72 -16.80 10.66 -11.54
CA ARG A 72 -17.93 9.90 -11.03
C ARG A 72 -18.75 10.71 -10.03
N ARG A 73 -18.10 11.32 -9.04
CA ARG A 73 -18.76 12.19 -8.04
C ARG A 73 -19.44 13.39 -8.71
N ARG A 74 -18.82 14.00 -9.72
CA ARG A 74 -19.47 15.07 -10.52
C ARG A 74 -20.71 14.60 -11.25
N ARG A 75 -20.70 13.39 -11.84
CA ARG A 75 -21.89 12.80 -12.48
C ARG A 75 -23.00 12.50 -11.48
N GLU A 76 -22.65 11.98 -10.31
CA GLU A 76 -23.59 11.73 -9.20
C GLU A 76 -24.14 13.06 -8.62
N GLN A 77 -23.32 14.13 -8.56
CA GLN A 77 -23.73 15.46 -8.12
C GLN A 77 -24.52 16.27 -9.18
N LEU A 78 -24.29 16.04 -10.47
CA LEU A 78 -25.09 16.64 -11.56
C LEU A 78 -26.54 16.10 -11.59
N VAL A 79 -26.79 14.97 -10.97
CA VAL A 79 -28.14 14.48 -10.69
C VAL A 79 -28.78 15.25 -9.51
N TYR A 80 -28.00 15.99 -8.70
CA TYR A 80 -28.49 16.65 -7.44
C TYR A 80 -28.25 18.16 -7.32
N ALA A 81 -27.38 18.81 -8.06
CA ALA A 81 -27.26 20.28 -8.06
C ALA A 81 -26.28 20.85 -9.11
N GLU A 82 -26.75 21.87 -9.84
CA GLU A 82 -25.88 22.83 -10.52
C GLU A 82 -25.14 23.71 -9.51
N ARG A 83 -23.83 23.75 -9.53
CA ARG A 83 -22.85 24.82 -9.25
C ARG A 83 -21.60 24.34 -8.52
N GLY A 84 -20.45 24.68 -9.11
CA GLY A 84 -19.15 24.69 -8.44
C GLY A 84 -18.03 24.01 -9.23
N ARG A 85 -17.24 24.80 -9.96
CA ARG A 85 -15.99 24.36 -10.59
C ARG A 85 -14.95 24.03 -9.51
N PRO A 86 -14.36 22.86 -9.50
CA PRO A 86 -13.08 22.61 -8.84
C PRO A 86 -11.94 22.88 -9.82
N SER A 87 -10.93 23.57 -9.36
CA SER A 87 -9.70 23.91 -10.06
C SER A 87 -8.87 22.68 -10.34
N ASP A 88 -8.59 22.47 -11.61
CA ASP A 88 -7.65 21.47 -12.11
C ASP A 88 -6.21 21.99 -11.86
N ARG A 89 -5.51 21.39 -10.90
CA ARG A 89 -4.07 21.61 -10.71
C ARG A 89 -3.38 20.27 -10.81
N GLY A 90 -3.11 19.85 -12.04
CA GLY A 90 -2.09 18.87 -12.33
C GLY A 90 -0.70 19.47 -12.05
N ALA A 91 -0.30 19.50 -10.81
CA ALA A 91 1.08 19.83 -10.46
C ALA A 91 1.94 18.59 -10.70
N GLU A 92 2.90 18.70 -11.59
CA GLU A 92 4.03 17.78 -11.69
C GLU A 92 4.75 17.78 -10.33
N PRO A 93 4.95 16.62 -9.68
CA PRO A 93 5.44 16.61 -8.32
C PRO A 93 6.88 17.10 -8.27
N ALA A 94 7.14 18.10 -7.42
CA ALA A 94 8.47 18.54 -7.07
C ALA A 94 9.34 17.35 -6.61
N PRO A 95 10.66 17.34 -6.86
CA PRO A 95 11.54 16.29 -6.36
C PRO A 95 11.43 16.23 -4.83
N VAL A 96 10.91 15.11 -4.32
CA VAL A 96 10.82 14.86 -2.88
C VAL A 96 12.21 14.39 -2.42
N PRO A 97 12.79 14.98 -1.36
CA PRO A 97 14.03 14.49 -0.78
C PRO A 97 13.93 12.98 -0.50
N ALA A 98 15.01 12.25 -0.70
CA ALA A 98 15.09 10.81 -0.46
C ALA A 98 15.12 10.54 1.06
N VAL A 99 14.01 10.78 1.75
CA VAL A 99 13.81 10.35 3.13
C VAL A 99 13.21 8.95 3.08
N ASP A 100 13.75 8.07 3.88
CA ASP A 100 13.22 6.70 3.99
C ASP A 100 11.95 6.70 4.84
N ASP A 101 10.81 6.60 4.19
CA ASP A 101 9.50 6.57 4.83
C ASP A 101 9.03 5.17 5.22
N THR A 102 9.87 4.16 5.04
CA THR A 102 9.53 2.77 5.31
C THR A 102 9.01 2.58 6.73
N LEU A 103 9.70 3.14 7.72
CA LEU A 103 9.29 3.03 9.12
C LEU A 103 7.92 3.66 9.40
N GLN A 104 7.59 4.76 8.72
CA GLN A 104 6.28 5.41 8.86
C GLN A 104 5.15 4.52 8.32
N VAL A 105 5.40 3.77 7.25
CA VAL A 105 4.45 2.79 6.72
C VAL A 105 4.21 1.67 7.74
N TYR A 106 5.27 1.18 8.41
CA TYR A 106 5.12 0.21 9.51
C TYR A 106 4.26 0.74 10.65
N PHE A 107 4.47 1.98 11.09
CA PHE A 107 3.68 2.59 12.15
C PHE A 107 2.19 2.71 11.79
N LEU A 108 1.87 3.03 10.54
CA LEU A 108 0.48 3.04 10.06
C LEU A 108 -0.12 1.63 10.08
N CYS A 109 0.62 0.63 9.59
CA CYS A 109 0.16 -0.75 9.54
C CYS A 109 -0.01 -1.38 10.92
N ALA A 110 0.76 -0.92 11.92
CA ALA A 110 0.69 -1.37 13.31
C ALA A 110 -0.09 -0.39 14.22
N HIS A 111 -0.91 0.51 13.65
CA HIS A 111 -1.60 1.53 14.43
C HIS A 111 -2.52 0.92 15.51
N PRO A 112 -2.54 1.45 16.77
CA PRO A 112 -3.31 0.89 17.88
C PRO A 112 -4.82 0.77 17.65
N SER A 113 -5.38 1.54 16.72
CA SER A 113 -6.79 1.43 16.32
C SER A 113 -7.12 0.17 15.51
N LEU A 114 -6.11 -0.58 15.07
CA LEU A 114 -6.30 -1.82 14.33
C LEU A 114 -6.39 -3.01 15.29
N THR A 115 -7.25 -3.97 14.96
CA THR A 115 -7.17 -5.29 15.63
C THR A 115 -5.88 -5.99 15.22
N PRO A 116 -5.32 -6.91 16.06
CA PRO A 116 -4.10 -7.64 15.71
C PRO A 116 -4.15 -8.29 14.32
N SER A 117 -5.24 -8.99 14.01
CA SER A 117 -5.41 -9.64 12.70
C SER A 117 -5.54 -8.66 11.53
N SER A 118 -6.05 -7.45 11.77
CA SER A 118 -6.11 -6.40 10.75
C SER A 118 -4.74 -5.76 10.54
N ALA A 119 -3.99 -5.52 11.62
CA ALA A 119 -2.62 -5.00 11.55
C ALA A 119 -1.70 -5.95 10.80
N VAL A 120 -1.75 -7.25 11.13
CA VAL A 120 -0.99 -8.29 10.43
C VAL A 120 -1.33 -8.33 8.94
N ALA A 121 -2.62 -8.37 8.59
CA ALA A 121 -3.04 -8.43 7.19
C ALA A 121 -2.61 -7.17 6.40
N LEU A 122 -2.69 -5.99 7.03
CA LEU A 122 -2.27 -4.74 6.41
C LEU A 122 -0.76 -4.65 6.27
N THR A 123 0.02 -5.12 7.27
CA THR A 123 1.48 -5.18 7.21
C THR A 123 1.95 -6.09 6.08
N LEU A 124 1.40 -7.30 5.97
CA LEU A 124 1.74 -8.23 4.89
C LEU A 124 1.41 -7.64 3.51
N ARG A 125 0.33 -6.89 3.40
CA ARG A 125 -0.09 -6.25 2.16
C ARG A 125 0.81 -5.06 1.79
N ALA A 126 0.93 -4.08 2.68
CA ALA A 126 1.53 -2.77 2.40
C ALA A 126 3.05 -2.76 2.59
N VAL A 127 3.59 -3.63 3.41
CA VAL A 127 5.02 -3.74 3.69
C VAL A 127 5.61 -4.99 3.04
N GLY A 128 4.96 -6.14 3.23
CA GLY A 128 5.39 -7.41 2.63
C GLY A 128 5.16 -7.48 1.11
N GLY A 129 4.30 -6.63 0.56
CA GLY A 129 3.99 -6.64 -0.87
C GLY A 129 3.22 -7.90 -1.32
N LEU A 130 2.62 -8.63 -0.38
CA LEU A 130 1.85 -9.83 -0.69
C LEU A 130 0.49 -9.48 -1.31
N THR A 131 0.04 -10.30 -2.25
CA THR A 131 -1.30 -10.19 -2.79
C THR A 131 -2.36 -10.62 -1.77
N THR A 132 -3.57 -10.08 -1.86
CA THR A 132 -4.70 -10.51 -1.01
C THR A 132 -4.91 -12.02 -1.06
N ARG A 133 -4.74 -12.64 -2.22
CA ARG A 133 -4.85 -14.09 -2.42
C ARG A 133 -3.78 -14.86 -1.64
N GLN A 134 -2.51 -14.42 -1.67
CA GLN A 134 -1.42 -15.03 -0.91
C GLN A 134 -1.69 -14.94 0.59
N ILE A 135 -2.10 -13.77 1.08
CA ILE A 135 -2.45 -13.57 2.50
C ILE A 135 -3.65 -14.45 2.89
N ALA A 136 -4.70 -14.50 2.07
CA ALA A 136 -5.88 -15.32 2.33
C ALA A 136 -5.56 -16.81 2.44
N ARG A 137 -4.70 -17.31 1.54
CA ARG A 137 -4.22 -18.71 1.58
C ARG A 137 -3.42 -19.00 2.84
N ALA A 138 -2.48 -18.12 3.22
CA ALA A 138 -1.67 -18.27 4.41
C ALA A 138 -2.51 -18.33 5.70
N TYR A 139 -3.65 -17.63 5.74
CA TYR A 139 -4.58 -17.61 6.87
C TYR A 139 -5.75 -18.59 6.74
N LEU A 140 -5.78 -19.42 5.69
CA LEU A 140 -6.84 -20.38 5.42
C LEU A 140 -8.24 -19.76 5.44
N VAL A 141 -8.38 -18.54 4.92
CA VAL A 141 -9.66 -17.84 4.81
C VAL A 141 -10.00 -17.55 3.35
N PRO A 142 -11.30 -17.37 3.01
CA PRO A 142 -11.70 -16.96 1.67
C PRO A 142 -11.06 -15.60 1.28
N GLU A 143 -10.66 -15.47 0.03
CA GLU A 143 -10.03 -14.23 -0.48
C GLU A 143 -10.92 -12.99 -0.26
N ALA A 144 -12.24 -13.13 -0.46
CA ALA A 144 -13.20 -12.06 -0.19
C ALA A 144 -13.19 -11.60 1.26
N THR A 145 -13.05 -12.53 2.20
CA THR A 145 -12.96 -12.21 3.64
C THR A 145 -11.68 -11.42 3.94
N MET A 146 -10.55 -11.85 3.37
CA MET A 146 -9.28 -11.14 3.53
C MET A 146 -9.32 -9.76 2.88
N ALA A 147 -9.89 -9.63 1.69
CA ALA A 147 -10.08 -8.36 1.01
C ALA A 147 -10.90 -7.36 1.85
N GLN A 148 -12.00 -7.83 2.45
CA GLN A 148 -12.79 -6.99 3.37
C GLN A 148 -12.01 -6.58 4.62
N ARG A 149 -11.21 -7.49 5.21
CA ARG A 149 -10.35 -7.19 6.36
C ARG A 149 -9.34 -6.09 6.03
N ILE A 150 -8.61 -6.24 4.93
CA ILE A 150 -7.63 -5.25 4.45
C ILE A 150 -8.32 -3.91 4.15
N SER A 151 -9.46 -3.92 3.46
CA SER A 151 -10.22 -2.70 3.16
C SER A 151 -10.69 -1.96 4.41
N ARG A 152 -11.15 -2.69 5.45
CA ARG A 152 -11.51 -2.09 6.74
C ARG A 152 -10.29 -1.52 7.45
N ALA A 153 -9.16 -2.25 7.45
CA ALA A 153 -7.91 -1.78 8.04
C ALA A 153 -7.45 -0.48 7.39
N LYS A 154 -7.41 -0.40 6.05
CA LYS A 154 -7.10 0.82 5.30
C LYS A 154 -7.98 2.00 5.73
N ARG A 155 -9.30 1.79 5.83
CA ARG A 155 -10.24 2.84 6.27
C ARG A 155 -10.01 3.28 7.71
N THR A 156 -9.61 2.38 8.60
CA THR A 156 -9.32 2.70 10.00
C THR A 156 -8.10 3.62 10.12
N VAL A 157 -7.09 3.44 9.27
CA VAL A 157 -5.89 4.28 9.26
C VAL A 157 -5.99 5.47 8.30
N ALA A 158 -7.04 5.58 7.51
CA ALA A 158 -7.30 6.74 6.68
C ALA A 158 -7.43 7.99 7.58
N GLY A 159 -6.67 9.02 7.32
CA GLY A 159 -6.66 10.24 8.14
C GLY A 159 -5.71 10.19 9.35
N VAL A 160 -5.05 9.06 9.62
CA VAL A 160 -3.92 9.04 10.55
C VAL A 160 -2.76 9.82 9.94
N ARG A 161 -2.16 10.73 10.72
CA ARG A 161 -1.05 11.54 10.23
C ARG A 161 0.18 10.67 9.99
N PHE A 162 0.70 10.74 8.78
CA PHE A 162 1.88 9.98 8.35
C PHE A 162 3.19 10.46 8.99
N ASP A 163 3.22 11.70 9.49
CA ASP A 163 4.39 12.36 10.06
C ASP A 163 4.59 12.11 11.57
N ARG A 164 3.69 11.36 12.21
CA ARG A 164 3.80 11.08 13.65
C ARG A 164 4.64 9.85 13.92
N PRO A 165 5.56 9.91 14.89
CA PRO A 165 6.27 8.73 15.35
C PRO A 165 5.25 7.74 15.93
N GLY A 166 5.43 6.46 15.62
CA GLY A 166 4.66 5.37 16.18
C GLY A 166 5.45 4.63 17.26
N ASP A 167 4.85 3.56 17.78
CA ASP A 167 5.48 2.70 18.78
C ASP A 167 6.14 1.50 18.10
N VAL A 168 7.47 1.43 18.17
CA VAL A 168 8.27 0.32 17.64
C VAL A 168 7.89 -1.01 18.29
N ALA A 169 7.55 -1.03 19.58
CA ALA A 169 7.14 -2.26 20.26
C ALA A 169 5.85 -2.82 19.67
N THR A 170 4.93 -1.95 19.25
CA THR A 170 3.71 -2.38 18.53
C THR A 170 4.04 -2.97 17.16
N VAL A 171 4.97 -2.38 16.40
CA VAL A 171 5.44 -2.94 15.13
C VAL A 171 6.04 -4.33 15.33
N LEU A 172 6.97 -4.47 16.29
CA LEU A 172 7.61 -5.75 16.60
C LEU A 172 6.59 -6.82 17.03
N ARG A 173 5.55 -6.42 17.78
CA ARG A 173 4.45 -7.33 18.14
C ARG A 173 3.69 -7.82 16.91
N VAL A 174 3.42 -6.94 15.94
CA VAL A 174 2.75 -7.33 14.69
C VAL A 174 3.63 -8.29 13.89
N LEU A 175 4.94 -8.00 13.76
CA LEU A 175 5.88 -8.90 13.07
C LEU A 175 5.99 -10.26 13.77
N TYR A 176 5.99 -10.28 15.11
CA TYR A 176 5.95 -11.52 15.88
C TYR A 176 4.69 -12.34 15.62
N LEU A 177 3.52 -11.69 15.47
CA LEU A 177 2.28 -12.37 15.08
C LEU A 177 2.37 -12.94 13.66
N VAL A 178 2.97 -12.19 12.71
CA VAL A 178 3.24 -12.71 11.36
C VAL A 178 4.10 -13.95 11.41
N PHE A 179 5.16 -13.93 12.21
CA PHE A 179 6.06 -15.07 12.39
C PHE A 179 5.34 -16.30 12.95
N ASN A 180 4.53 -16.14 14.01
CA ASN A 180 3.86 -17.26 14.67
C ASN A 180 2.73 -17.89 13.84
N GLU A 181 2.08 -17.10 12.98
CA GLU A 181 1.02 -17.62 12.12
C GLU A 181 1.56 -18.27 10.84
N GLY A 182 2.88 -18.24 10.66
CA GLY A 182 3.57 -18.57 9.41
C GLY A 182 3.74 -20.05 9.06
N TYR A 183 3.12 -20.97 9.77
CA TYR A 183 3.37 -22.40 9.59
C TYR A 183 2.48 -23.10 8.54
N SER A 184 1.63 -22.41 7.80
CA SER A 184 0.73 -23.07 6.86
C SER A 184 0.56 -22.31 5.55
N GLY A 185 1.01 -22.88 4.44
CA GLY A 185 0.68 -22.43 3.08
C GLY A 185 1.85 -22.22 2.12
N ASP A 186 1.56 -21.81 0.90
CA ASP A 186 2.51 -21.53 -0.18
C ASP A 186 3.44 -20.32 0.11
N VAL A 187 3.14 -19.55 1.15
CA VAL A 187 3.94 -18.40 1.61
C VAL A 187 4.50 -18.72 2.97
N ASP A 188 5.83 -18.75 3.07
CA ASP A 188 6.52 -18.85 4.35
C ASP A 188 6.46 -17.51 5.09
N LEU A 189 5.43 -17.34 5.92
CA LEU A 189 5.23 -16.13 6.72
C LEU A 189 6.32 -15.94 7.77
N ALA A 190 6.96 -17.02 8.23
CA ALA A 190 8.07 -16.92 9.17
C ALA A 190 9.29 -16.30 8.49
N ALA A 191 9.66 -16.77 7.29
CA ALA A 191 10.70 -16.15 6.48
C ALA A 191 10.35 -14.72 6.12
N GLU A 192 9.10 -14.42 5.81
CA GLU A 192 8.62 -13.06 5.52
C GLU A 192 8.75 -12.14 6.74
N ALA A 193 8.36 -12.59 7.93
CA ALA A 193 8.51 -11.82 9.17
C ALA A 193 9.99 -11.50 9.46
N ILE A 194 10.89 -12.45 9.29
CA ILE A 194 12.33 -12.25 9.45
C ILE A 194 12.84 -11.22 8.43
N ARG A 195 12.39 -11.29 7.19
CA ARG A 195 12.76 -10.33 6.15
C ARG A 195 12.32 -8.90 6.47
N LEU A 196 11.21 -8.74 7.19
CA LEU A 196 10.63 -7.44 7.54
C LEU A 196 11.20 -6.84 8.85
N THR A 197 12.01 -7.60 9.59
CA THR A 197 12.68 -7.14 10.81
C THR A 197 14.01 -6.46 10.50
#